data_07a2c6da0d96a3a5a46b4c10d8ef8c92
#
_entry.id   07a2c6da0d96a3a5a46b4c10d8ef8c92
#
_cell.length_a   1.000
_cell.length_b   1.000
_cell.length_c   1.000
_cell.angle_alpha   90.00
_cell.angle_beta   90.00
_cell.angle_gamma   90.00
#
_symmetry.space_group_name_H-M   'P 1'
#
loop_
_entity.id
_entity.type
_entity.pdbx_description
1 polymer ?
#
loop_
_entity_poly.entity_id
_entity_poly.type
_entity_poly.pdbx_seq_one_letter_code
_entity_poly.pdbx_strand_id
1 'polypeptide(L)'
;MRENTGKVVLVGAGPGDTGLLTLKGEKYIKQADCLVYDRLSSPEFLSMAKAGCELIYVGKENHKHVMKQDAINELLYEKSKYHELVVRLKGGDPYVFGRGGEEALYLVDRNVEVEVVPGVSSSVAALAAAGIPITHRGIAKGFQVITAHSRKDEEADIDYSLLTDETITCVFLMGLAHVKSIAAGLMKAGRRADTPAAVISNGTLATQRKCIGTLADIGEKIEEAKLTSPAIIVVGDVVSLNDRLDFFEKRPLFGRKITVPYIKTNELIAKLQQLGADITPVKTGIIKPVIIPKFVDKVRSADWIVFTSKNGVRSFFYNLDLAGADIRLIANARFAVVGKATEKELAKHHINADIIPAEQTGKELAGELSSYMGDNDEIKVCIFSAKEASPDIEAGLKEICQLEKIDAYVNEQAYEGIPESIGNMVSEAVFTSASNVERFFHMLPENAYVETAYSIGEKTTAALEQHNVREILQADDSSYEALVDKISYKDAFKD
;
A
#
# COMPACT_ATOMS: atom_id res chain seq x y z
N MET A 1 -26.28 35.92 -1.35
CA MET A 1 -24.81 35.67 -1.34
C MET A 1 -24.65 34.21 -1.70
N ARG A 2 -23.90 33.88 -2.75
CA ARG A 2 -23.51 32.48 -2.99
C ARG A 2 -22.62 32.08 -1.81
N GLU A 3 -23.02 31.09 -1.01
CA GLU A 3 -22.10 30.46 -0.09
C GLU A 3 -20.95 29.90 -0.95
N ASN A 4 -19.74 30.32 -0.65
CA ASN A 4 -18.56 29.88 -1.40
C ASN A 4 -18.23 28.44 -0.94
N THR A 5 -18.88 27.46 -1.56
CA THR A 5 -18.61 26.03 -1.28
C THR A 5 -17.40 25.58 -2.08
N GLY A 6 -16.58 24.72 -1.47
CA GLY A 6 -15.50 24.03 -2.17
C GLY A 6 -16.04 22.99 -3.16
N LYS A 7 -15.12 22.36 -3.87
CA LYS A 7 -15.40 21.32 -4.87
C LYS A 7 -15.52 19.95 -4.20
N VAL A 8 -16.49 19.15 -4.66
CA VAL A 8 -16.59 17.72 -4.29
C VAL A 8 -16.23 16.86 -5.49
N VAL A 9 -15.31 15.89 -5.28
CA VAL A 9 -14.90 14.96 -6.34
C VAL A 9 -15.25 13.55 -5.91
N LEU A 10 -16.09 12.87 -6.70
CA LEU A 10 -16.40 11.45 -6.53
C LEU A 10 -15.32 10.63 -7.26
N VAL A 11 -14.49 9.91 -6.55
CA VAL A 11 -13.37 9.14 -7.10
C VAL A 11 -13.63 7.65 -7.00
N GLY A 12 -13.57 6.94 -8.12
CA GLY A 12 -13.57 5.48 -8.15
C GLY A 12 -12.21 4.94 -7.74
N ALA A 13 -12.20 4.15 -6.66
CA ALA A 13 -11.00 3.53 -6.10
C ALA A 13 -10.58 2.23 -6.83
N GLY A 14 -11.42 1.74 -7.76
CA GLY A 14 -11.22 0.41 -8.32
C GLY A 14 -11.69 -0.71 -7.39
N PRO A 15 -11.42 -1.98 -7.74
CA PRO A 15 -11.97 -3.15 -7.08
C PRO A 15 -11.19 -3.60 -5.82
N GLY A 16 -10.06 -2.98 -5.51
CA GLY A 16 -9.22 -3.32 -4.34
C GLY A 16 -7.72 -3.19 -4.59
N ASP A 17 -7.22 -3.66 -5.73
CA ASP A 17 -5.81 -3.45 -6.12
C ASP A 17 -5.54 -1.95 -6.33
N THR A 18 -4.60 -1.41 -5.56
CA THR A 18 -4.23 0.01 -5.62
C THR A 18 -3.60 0.40 -6.96
N GLY A 19 -3.00 -0.55 -7.67
CA GLY A 19 -2.49 -0.36 -9.04
C GLY A 19 -3.58 -0.10 -10.08
N LEU A 20 -4.86 -0.34 -9.74
CA LEU A 20 -6.00 -0.05 -10.60
C LEU A 20 -6.66 1.31 -10.32
N LEU A 21 -6.09 2.10 -9.41
CA LEU A 21 -6.48 3.49 -9.23
C LEU A 21 -6.06 4.32 -10.46
N THR A 22 -6.93 5.16 -10.94
CA THR A 22 -6.57 6.06 -12.04
C THR A 22 -5.58 7.15 -11.57
N LEU A 23 -4.67 7.58 -12.43
CA LEU A 23 -3.74 8.69 -12.14
C LEU A 23 -4.48 9.97 -11.71
N LYS A 24 -5.67 10.20 -12.26
CA LYS A 24 -6.50 11.33 -11.88
C LYS A 24 -7.08 11.17 -10.47
N GLY A 25 -7.49 9.95 -10.12
CA GLY A 25 -7.96 9.61 -8.77
C GLY A 25 -6.86 9.79 -7.73
N GLU A 26 -5.66 9.26 -8.00
CA GLU A 26 -4.49 9.43 -7.14
C GLU A 26 -4.17 10.92 -6.90
N LYS A 27 -4.19 11.74 -7.96
CA LYS A 27 -3.96 13.17 -7.84
C LYS A 27 -4.95 13.84 -6.88
N TYR A 28 -6.23 13.52 -6.99
CA TYR A 28 -7.25 14.09 -6.11
C TYR A 28 -7.12 13.62 -4.66
N ILE A 29 -6.81 12.34 -4.43
CA ILE A 29 -6.55 11.83 -3.07
C ILE A 29 -5.40 12.58 -2.41
N LYS A 30 -4.28 12.77 -3.14
CA LYS A 30 -3.11 13.50 -2.63
C LYS A 30 -3.37 14.98 -2.33
N GLN A 31 -4.36 15.59 -2.97
CA GLN A 31 -4.69 17.00 -2.81
C GLN A 31 -5.86 17.24 -1.84
N ALA A 32 -6.59 16.21 -1.46
CA ALA A 32 -7.80 16.32 -0.65
C ALA A 32 -7.56 17.02 0.70
N ASP A 33 -8.45 17.95 1.05
CA ASP A 33 -8.54 18.54 2.39
C ASP A 33 -9.38 17.65 3.31
N CYS A 34 -10.41 17.00 2.73
CA CYS A 34 -11.25 16.04 3.40
C CYS A 34 -11.47 14.82 2.48
N LEU A 35 -11.26 13.61 3.02
CA LEU A 35 -11.43 12.33 2.34
C LEU A 35 -12.52 11.53 3.03
N VAL A 36 -13.67 11.36 2.36
CA VAL A 36 -14.80 10.56 2.83
C VAL A 36 -14.77 9.20 2.15
N TYR A 37 -14.66 8.10 2.89
CA TYR A 37 -14.42 6.77 2.35
C TYR A 37 -15.27 5.68 3.01
N ASP A 38 -15.41 4.53 2.36
CA ASP A 38 -16.13 3.35 2.86
C ASP A 38 -15.21 2.11 2.95
N ARG A 39 -15.79 0.99 3.41
CA ARG A 39 -15.07 -0.28 3.65
C ARG A 39 -14.40 -0.87 2.41
N LEU A 40 -14.88 -0.57 1.22
CA LEU A 40 -14.31 -1.10 -0.04
C LEU A 40 -13.07 -0.32 -0.49
N SER A 41 -12.71 0.75 0.21
CA SER A 41 -11.50 1.52 -0.04
C SER A 41 -10.33 0.94 0.76
N SER A 42 -9.25 0.56 0.07
CA SER A 42 -8.04 0.07 0.73
C SER A 42 -7.44 1.10 1.70
N PRO A 43 -6.95 0.68 2.88
CA PRO A 43 -6.20 1.56 3.79
C PRO A 43 -5.00 2.24 3.14
N GLU A 44 -4.41 1.64 2.11
CA GLU A 44 -3.28 2.20 1.36
C GLU A 44 -3.66 3.52 0.67
N PHE A 45 -4.90 3.68 0.19
CA PHE A 45 -5.38 4.94 -0.38
C PHE A 45 -5.38 6.07 0.64
N LEU A 46 -5.69 5.77 1.90
CA LEU A 46 -5.72 6.76 2.98
C LEU A 46 -4.31 7.30 3.27
N SER A 47 -3.30 6.44 3.14
CA SER A 47 -1.90 6.83 3.32
C SER A 47 -1.36 7.76 2.23
N MET A 48 -2.06 7.86 1.09
CA MET A 48 -1.71 8.79 0.00
C MET A 48 -2.17 10.22 0.29
N ALA A 49 -3.12 10.43 1.21
CA ALA A 49 -3.63 11.76 1.53
C ALA A 49 -2.53 12.64 2.14
N LYS A 50 -2.60 13.95 1.86
CA LYS A 50 -1.65 14.92 2.43
C LYS A 50 -1.76 15.00 3.96
N ALA A 51 -0.69 15.42 4.62
CA ALA A 51 -0.70 15.69 6.05
C ALA A 51 -1.79 16.74 6.39
N GLY A 52 -2.59 16.45 7.42
CA GLY A 52 -3.70 17.32 7.83
C GLY A 52 -5.01 17.12 7.06
N CYS A 53 -5.08 16.16 6.12
CA CYS A 53 -6.34 15.78 5.49
C CYS A 53 -7.28 15.18 6.54
N GLU A 54 -8.54 15.65 6.58
CA GLU A 54 -9.58 15.07 7.42
C GLU A 54 -10.06 13.75 6.82
N LEU A 55 -9.96 12.64 7.57
CA LEU A 55 -10.39 11.31 7.11
C LEU A 55 -11.73 10.94 7.77
N ILE A 56 -12.77 10.66 6.97
CA ILE A 56 -14.11 10.34 7.47
C ILE A 56 -14.57 9.01 6.92
N TYR A 57 -14.74 8.03 7.80
CA TYR A 57 -15.30 6.73 7.46
C TYR A 57 -16.83 6.75 7.47
N VAL A 58 -17.46 6.29 6.39
CA VAL A 58 -18.93 6.23 6.24
C VAL A 58 -19.46 4.82 5.98
N GLY A 59 -18.60 3.81 6.07
CA GLY A 59 -18.96 2.40 5.86
C GLY A 59 -19.68 1.76 7.07
N LYS A 60 -20.00 0.46 6.94
CA LYS A 60 -20.55 -0.35 8.03
C LYS A 60 -19.45 -0.70 9.03
N GLU A 61 -19.55 -0.22 10.27
CA GLU A 61 -18.78 -0.75 11.40
C GLU A 61 -19.59 -1.82 12.14
N ASN A 62 -18.89 -2.85 12.68
CA ASN A 62 -19.52 -3.82 13.57
C ASN A 62 -20.15 -3.09 14.77
N HIS A 63 -21.48 -3.21 14.91
CA HIS A 63 -22.28 -2.66 16.04
C HIS A 63 -22.58 -1.15 16.05
N LYS A 64 -22.23 -0.35 15.01
CA LYS A 64 -22.71 1.03 14.89
C LYS A 64 -23.67 1.18 13.72
N HIS A 65 -24.66 2.10 13.86
CA HIS A 65 -25.66 2.37 12.82
C HIS A 65 -24.96 2.76 11.49
N VAL A 66 -25.33 2.03 10.43
CA VAL A 66 -24.92 2.36 9.05
C VAL A 66 -25.39 3.78 8.73
N MET A 67 -24.47 4.63 8.30
CA MET A 67 -24.88 5.96 7.83
C MET A 67 -25.78 5.78 6.59
N LYS A 68 -27.01 6.29 6.68
CA LYS A 68 -27.94 6.26 5.54
C LYS A 68 -27.43 7.15 4.41
N GLN A 69 -27.81 6.83 3.17
CA GLN A 69 -27.33 7.59 1.99
C GLN A 69 -27.63 9.08 2.11
N ASP A 70 -28.80 9.44 2.62
CA ASP A 70 -29.17 10.86 2.80
C ASP A 70 -28.21 11.56 3.78
N ALA A 71 -27.75 10.87 4.83
CA ALA A 71 -26.77 11.42 5.76
C ALA A 71 -25.37 11.54 5.13
N ILE A 72 -24.99 10.62 4.21
CA ILE A 72 -23.75 10.75 3.45
C ILE A 72 -23.82 11.96 2.52
N ASN A 73 -24.94 12.13 1.82
CA ASN A 73 -25.15 13.27 0.93
C ASN A 73 -25.05 14.60 1.69
N GLU A 74 -25.70 14.68 2.86
CA GLU A 74 -25.63 15.85 3.74
C GLU A 74 -24.20 16.09 4.24
N LEU A 75 -23.50 15.03 4.68
CA LEU A 75 -22.11 15.12 5.13
C LEU A 75 -21.21 15.72 4.04
N LEU A 76 -21.33 15.26 2.80
CA LEU A 76 -20.53 15.78 1.67
C LEU A 76 -20.81 17.27 1.44
N TYR A 77 -22.09 17.67 1.51
CA TYR A 77 -22.49 19.06 1.40
C TYR A 77 -21.93 19.91 2.55
N GLU A 78 -22.08 19.47 3.81
CA GLU A 78 -21.54 20.19 4.96
C GLU A 78 -20.01 20.33 4.87
N LYS A 79 -19.29 19.27 4.48
CA LYS A 79 -17.84 19.34 4.35
C LYS A 79 -17.38 20.27 3.23
N SER A 80 -18.15 20.40 2.17
CA SER A 80 -17.84 21.36 1.09
C SER A 80 -17.91 22.84 1.53
N LYS A 81 -18.58 23.16 2.65
CA LYS A 81 -18.61 24.53 3.20
C LYS A 81 -17.31 24.94 3.89
N TYR A 82 -16.51 23.95 4.35
CA TYR A 82 -15.33 24.19 5.20
C TYR A 82 -14.01 23.80 4.52
N HIS A 83 -14.06 23.05 3.41
CA HIS A 83 -12.90 22.55 2.69
C HIS A 83 -12.94 22.98 1.23
N GLU A 84 -11.80 23.34 0.65
CA GLU A 84 -11.69 23.68 -0.77
C GLU A 84 -11.88 22.44 -1.66
N LEU A 85 -11.38 21.27 -1.20
CA LEU A 85 -11.45 20.02 -1.93
C LEU A 85 -11.89 18.85 -1.02
N VAL A 86 -13.11 18.39 -1.22
CA VAL A 86 -13.66 17.17 -0.61
C VAL A 86 -13.59 16.04 -1.62
N VAL A 87 -12.96 14.92 -1.26
CA VAL A 87 -12.92 13.71 -2.08
C VAL A 87 -13.78 12.63 -1.45
N ARG A 88 -14.77 12.13 -2.21
CA ARG A 88 -15.54 10.94 -1.88
C ARG A 88 -14.94 9.74 -2.59
N LEU A 89 -14.23 8.88 -1.86
CA LEU A 89 -13.62 7.67 -2.40
C LEU A 89 -14.60 6.50 -2.33
N LYS A 90 -14.85 5.84 -3.46
CA LYS A 90 -15.87 4.80 -3.65
C LYS A 90 -15.25 3.56 -4.29
N GLY A 91 -15.54 2.36 -3.75
CA GLY A 91 -15.09 1.12 -4.38
C GLY A 91 -15.64 0.97 -5.81
N GLY A 92 -14.82 0.42 -6.72
CA GLY A 92 -15.15 0.28 -8.13
C GLY A 92 -15.24 1.62 -8.86
N ASP A 93 -16.34 1.82 -9.57
CA ASP A 93 -16.70 3.05 -10.27
C ASP A 93 -17.88 3.75 -9.56
N PRO A 94 -17.84 5.09 -9.37
CA PRO A 94 -18.90 5.82 -8.64
C PRO A 94 -20.29 5.67 -9.26
N TYR A 95 -20.38 5.51 -10.59
CA TYR A 95 -21.65 5.44 -11.33
C TYR A 95 -22.11 4.01 -11.67
N VAL A 96 -21.27 2.99 -11.38
CA VAL A 96 -21.66 1.59 -11.57
C VAL A 96 -22.14 1.00 -10.23
N PHE A 97 -23.45 1.08 -9.99
CA PHE A 97 -24.11 0.63 -8.75
C PHE A 97 -23.53 1.23 -7.44
N GLY A 98 -22.75 2.30 -7.56
CA GLY A 98 -22.11 2.99 -6.44
C GLY A 98 -22.94 4.13 -5.85
N ARG A 99 -24.16 4.40 -6.35
CA ARG A 99 -25.03 5.51 -5.93
C ARG A 99 -24.41 6.93 -6.08
N GLY A 100 -23.27 7.04 -6.80
CA GLY A 100 -22.60 8.31 -7.05
C GLY A 100 -23.49 9.34 -7.78
N GLY A 101 -24.42 8.87 -8.61
CA GLY A 101 -25.42 9.75 -9.25
C GLY A 101 -26.33 10.44 -8.24
N GLU A 102 -26.75 9.76 -7.17
CA GLU A 102 -27.56 10.32 -6.08
C GLU A 102 -26.75 11.37 -5.31
N GLU A 103 -25.49 11.06 -4.98
CA GLU A 103 -24.57 11.97 -4.29
C GLU A 103 -24.33 13.24 -5.15
N ALA A 104 -24.05 13.07 -6.45
CA ALA A 104 -23.77 14.17 -7.36
C ALA A 104 -24.99 15.08 -7.53
N LEU A 105 -26.19 14.53 -7.77
CA LEU A 105 -27.42 15.31 -7.92
C LEU A 105 -27.74 16.12 -6.67
N TYR A 106 -27.60 15.50 -5.47
CA TYR A 106 -27.85 16.18 -4.21
C TYR A 106 -26.98 17.42 -4.03
N LEU A 107 -25.70 17.33 -4.43
CA LEU A 107 -24.72 18.41 -4.34
C LEU A 107 -24.95 19.50 -5.39
N VAL A 108 -25.20 19.10 -6.65
CA VAL A 108 -25.48 20.04 -7.76
C VAL A 108 -26.75 20.85 -7.47
N ASP A 109 -27.81 20.25 -6.93
CA ASP A 109 -29.04 20.95 -6.53
C ASP A 109 -28.79 22.00 -5.44
N ARG A 110 -27.64 21.94 -4.77
CA ARG A 110 -27.18 22.92 -3.75
C ARG A 110 -26.05 23.82 -4.24
N ASN A 111 -25.85 23.88 -5.57
CA ASN A 111 -24.83 24.71 -6.23
C ASN A 111 -23.38 24.39 -5.84
N VAL A 112 -23.09 23.15 -5.40
CA VAL A 112 -21.73 22.67 -5.17
C VAL A 112 -21.13 22.23 -6.51
N GLU A 113 -19.87 22.61 -6.78
CA GLU A 113 -19.13 22.09 -7.92
C GLU A 113 -18.81 20.61 -7.72
N VAL A 114 -19.26 19.76 -8.66
CA VAL A 114 -19.05 18.31 -8.60
C VAL A 114 -18.26 17.85 -9.81
N GLU A 115 -17.26 16.99 -9.56
CA GLU A 115 -16.57 16.24 -10.60
C GLU A 115 -16.60 14.73 -10.28
N VAL A 116 -16.65 13.90 -11.32
CA VAL A 116 -16.59 12.45 -11.19
C VAL A 116 -15.37 11.93 -11.92
N VAL A 117 -14.55 11.18 -11.18
CA VAL A 117 -13.39 10.45 -11.72
C VAL A 117 -13.77 8.97 -11.79
N PRO A 118 -13.93 8.40 -12.98
CA PRO A 118 -14.23 6.98 -13.13
C PRO A 118 -13.19 6.09 -12.46
N GLY A 119 -13.61 4.94 -11.98
CA GLY A 119 -12.75 3.86 -11.50
C GLY A 119 -12.96 2.59 -12.31
N VAL A 120 -12.04 1.64 -12.18
CA VAL A 120 -12.22 0.33 -12.80
C VAL A 120 -13.28 -0.46 -12.04
N SER A 121 -14.42 -0.74 -12.69
CA SER A 121 -15.49 -1.53 -12.07
C SER A 121 -15.04 -2.96 -11.78
N SER A 122 -15.48 -3.53 -10.65
CA SER A 122 -15.24 -4.94 -10.32
C SER A 122 -15.79 -5.90 -11.40
N SER A 123 -16.87 -5.51 -12.09
CA SER A 123 -17.43 -6.29 -13.21
C SER A 123 -16.45 -6.53 -14.36
N VAL A 124 -15.41 -5.71 -14.49
CA VAL A 124 -14.35 -5.87 -15.51
C VAL A 124 -13.08 -6.40 -14.87
N ALA A 125 -12.62 -5.76 -13.81
CA ALA A 125 -11.31 -6.03 -13.23
C ALA A 125 -11.24 -7.39 -12.51
N ALA A 126 -12.27 -7.77 -11.75
CA ALA A 126 -12.27 -9.04 -11.04
C ALA A 126 -12.37 -10.23 -12.01
N LEU A 127 -13.09 -10.08 -13.13
CA LEU A 127 -13.10 -11.10 -14.18
C LEU A 127 -11.71 -11.24 -14.81
N ALA A 128 -11.06 -10.12 -15.15
CA ALA A 128 -9.72 -10.14 -15.74
C ALA A 128 -8.70 -10.81 -14.79
N ALA A 129 -8.75 -10.48 -13.49
CA ALA A 129 -7.92 -11.13 -12.48
C ALA A 129 -8.22 -12.62 -12.31
N ALA A 130 -9.47 -13.05 -12.55
CA ALA A 130 -9.83 -14.46 -12.56
C ALA A 130 -9.50 -15.19 -13.87
N GLY A 131 -8.85 -14.54 -14.84
CA GLY A 131 -8.57 -15.12 -16.16
C GLY A 131 -9.80 -15.25 -17.06
N ILE A 132 -10.84 -14.45 -16.82
CA ILE A 132 -12.10 -14.49 -17.56
C ILE A 132 -12.25 -13.18 -18.35
N PRO A 133 -12.03 -13.16 -19.66
CA PRO A 133 -12.29 -11.97 -20.46
C PRO A 133 -13.80 -11.71 -20.53
N ILE A 134 -14.24 -10.48 -20.23
CA ILE A 134 -15.67 -10.14 -20.22
C ILE A 134 -16.30 -10.28 -21.62
N THR A 135 -15.51 -10.11 -22.69
CA THR A 135 -15.86 -10.36 -24.08
C THR A 135 -14.74 -11.10 -24.78
N HIS A 136 -15.08 -11.93 -25.80
CA HIS A 136 -14.09 -12.61 -26.64
C HIS A 136 -14.67 -12.82 -28.04
N ARG A 137 -13.87 -12.47 -29.07
CA ARG A 137 -14.31 -12.67 -30.47
C ARG A 137 -14.64 -14.14 -30.73
N GLY A 138 -15.84 -14.41 -31.23
CA GLY A 138 -16.34 -15.76 -31.53
C GLY A 138 -16.98 -16.48 -30.33
N ILE A 139 -16.93 -15.92 -29.10
CA ILE A 139 -17.57 -16.48 -27.91
C ILE A 139 -18.63 -15.53 -27.38
N ALA A 140 -18.22 -14.30 -26.99
CA ALA A 140 -19.14 -13.30 -26.44
C ALA A 140 -18.98 -11.97 -27.17
N LYS A 141 -20.04 -11.52 -27.84
CA LYS A 141 -20.08 -10.24 -28.58
C LYS A 141 -20.45 -9.03 -27.72
N GLY A 142 -20.90 -9.26 -26.49
CA GLY A 142 -21.29 -8.21 -25.56
C GLY A 142 -21.39 -8.71 -24.12
N PHE A 143 -21.70 -7.82 -23.20
CA PHE A 143 -21.93 -8.16 -21.80
C PHE A 143 -23.00 -7.28 -21.18
N GLN A 144 -23.63 -7.78 -20.13
CA GLN A 144 -24.60 -7.07 -19.29
C GLN A 144 -24.15 -7.13 -17.84
N VAL A 145 -24.24 -6.00 -17.13
CA VAL A 145 -23.95 -5.90 -15.69
C VAL A 145 -25.23 -5.59 -14.95
N ILE A 146 -25.61 -6.46 -14.03
CA ILE A 146 -26.90 -6.44 -13.34
C ILE A 146 -26.64 -6.40 -11.82
N THR A 147 -27.42 -5.62 -11.08
CA THR A 147 -27.47 -5.74 -9.63
C THR A 147 -28.46 -6.81 -9.23
N ALA A 148 -28.04 -7.73 -8.36
CA ALA A 148 -28.93 -8.73 -7.77
C ALA A 148 -29.57 -8.27 -6.44
N HIS A 149 -29.41 -6.99 -6.09
CA HIS A 149 -29.86 -6.41 -4.83
C HIS A 149 -30.89 -5.31 -5.07
N SER A 150 -32.02 -5.36 -4.36
CA SER A 150 -33.09 -4.35 -4.43
C SER A 150 -32.84 -3.20 -3.43
N ARG A 151 -33.64 -2.13 -3.54
CA ARG A 151 -33.63 -1.01 -2.58
C ARG A 151 -34.03 -1.39 -1.15
N LYS A 152 -34.70 -2.54 -0.97
CA LYS A 152 -35.23 -3.00 0.33
C LYS A 152 -34.36 -4.08 0.99
N ASP A 153 -33.12 -4.27 0.54
CA ASP A 153 -32.25 -5.37 0.96
C ASP A 153 -32.83 -6.77 0.64
N GLU A 154 -33.74 -6.84 -0.34
CA GLU A 154 -34.36 -8.06 -0.87
C GLU A 154 -33.73 -8.45 -2.20
N GLU A 155 -33.99 -9.65 -2.70
CA GLU A 155 -33.62 -10.08 -4.05
C GLU A 155 -34.20 -9.10 -5.10
N ALA A 156 -33.38 -8.70 -6.07
CA ALA A 156 -33.85 -7.85 -7.14
C ALA A 156 -34.83 -8.60 -8.05
N ASP A 157 -35.90 -7.91 -8.48
CA ASP A 157 -36.78 -8.42 -9.52
C ASP A 157 -36.06 -8.35 -10.89
N ILE A 158 -35.51 -9.49 -11.31
CA ILE A 158 -34.71 -9.60 -12.52
C ILE A 158 -35.56 -10.28 -13.61
N ASP A 159 -35.77 -9.59 -14.73
CA ASP A 159 -36.36 -10.22 -15.91
C ASP A 159 -35.31 -11.08 -16.63
N TYR A 160 -35.25 -12.35 -16.26
CA TYR A 160 -34.31 -13.32 -16.83
C TYR A 160 -34.56 -13.60 -18.33
N SER A 161 -35.73 -13.25 -18.87
CA SER A 161 -36.03 -13.43 -20.30
C SER A 161 -35.14 -12.56 -21.18
N LEU A 162 -34.65 -11.45 -20.68
CA LEU A 162 -33.72 -10.54 -21.34
C LEU A 162 -32.26 -11.03 -21.31
N LEU A 163 -31.96 -12.11 -20.61
CA LEU A 163 -30.61 -12.61 -20.33
C LEU A 163 -30.36 -13.98 -20.99
N THR A 164 -31.17 -14.37 -22.00
CA THR A 164 -31.11 -15.68 -22.65
C THR A 164 -30.10 -15.79 -23.78
N ASP A 165 -29.63 -14.68 -24.36
CA ASP A 165 -28.62 -14.69 -25.45
C ASP A 165 -27.28 -15.23 -24.95
N GLU A 166 -26.91 -16.45 -25.40
CA GLU A 166 -25.66 -17.12 -24.99
C GLU A 166 -24.39 -16.39 -25.44
N THR A 167 -24.51 -15.49 -26.43
CA THR A 167 -23.38 -14.66 -26.89
C THR A 167 -23.17 -13.41 -26.05
N ILE A 168 -23.94 -13.26 -24.98
CA ILE A 168 -23.83 -12.16 -24.01
C ILE A 168 -23.34 -12.70 -22.66
N THR A 169 -22.24 -12.17 -22.15
CA THR A 169 -21.76 -12.45 -20.80
C THR A 169 -22.62 -11.70 -19.80
N CYS A 170 -23.21 -12.40 -18.83
CA CYS A 170 -23.96 -11.79 -17.74
C CYS A 170 -23.09 -11.70 -16.47
N VAL A 171 -23.00 -10.51 -15.87
CA VAL A 171 -22.26 -10.25 -14.64
C VAL A 171 -23.21 -9.72 -13.59
N PHE A 172 -23.35 -10.43 -12.46
CA PHE A 172 -24.23 -10.02 -11.39
C PHE A 172 -23.39 -9.49 -10.20
N LEU A 173 -23.66 -8.27 -9.79
CA LEU A 173 -23.07 -7.65 -8.61
C LEU A 173 -24.01 -7.79 -7.40
N MET A 174 -23.43 -7.89 -6.20
CA MET A 174 -24.17 -8.01 -4.94
C MET A 174 -25.12 -9.23 -4.85
N GLY A 175 -24.80 -10.30 -5.59
CA GLY A 175 -25.68 -11.47 -5.76
C GLY A 175 -25.26 -12.74 -5.03
N LEU A 176 -24.21 -12.71 -4.19
CA LEU A 176 -23.67 -13.95 -3.60
C LEU A 176 -24.73 -14.78 -2.84
N ALA A 177 -25.62 -14.13 -2.08
CA ALA A 177 -26.68 -14.81 -1.35
C ALA A 177 -27.78 -15.39 -2.28
N HIS A 178 -27.84 -14.96 -3.53
CA HIS A 178 -28.89 -15.28 -4.51
C HIS A 178 -28.40 -16.14 -5.68
N VAL A 179 -27.21 -16.74 -5.57
CA VAL A 179 -26.59 -17.50 -6.68
C VAL A 179 -27.51 -18.63 -7.17
N LYS A 180 -28.14 -19.37 -6.22
CA LYS A 180 -29.05 -20.48 -6.59
C LYS A 180 -30.29 -19.98 -7.32
N SER A 181 -30.90 -18.90 -6.88
CA SER A 181 -32.08 -18.31 -7.53
C SER A 181 -31.73 -17.70 -8.89
N ILE A 182 -30.58 -17.03 -9.02
CA ILE A 182 -30.08 -16.51 -10.28
C ILE A 182 -29.86 -17.64 -11.30
N ALA A 183 -29.17 -18.72 -10.90
CA ALA A 183 -28.93 -19.86 -11.78
C ALA A 183 -30.24 -20.53 -12.20
N ALA A 184 -31.17 -20.77 -11.26
CA ALA A 184 -32.49 -21.34 -11.56
C ALA A 184 -33.33 -20.43 -12.46
N GLY A 185 -33.29 -19.10 -12.23
CA GLY A 185 -33.99 -18.10 -13.05
C GLY A 185 -33.50 -18.09 -14.50
N LEU A 186 -32.18 -18.11 -14.71
CA LEU A 186 -31.56 -18.17 -16.04
C LEU A 186 -31.92 -19.48 -16.77
N MET A 187 -31.84 -20.63 -16.10
CA MET A 187 -32.23 -21.91 -16.67
C MET A 187 -33.72 -21.97 -17.03
N LYS A 188 -34.58 -21.48 -16.14
CA LYS A 188 -36.03 -21.39 -16.37
C LYS A 188 -36.37 -20.49 -17.58
N ALA A 189 -35.60 -19.44 -17.79
CA ALA A 189 -35.74 -18.53 -18.93
C ALA A 189 -35.22 -19.10 -20.25
N GLY A 190 -34.45 -20.22 -20.22
CA GLY A 190 -33.99 -20.92 -21.42
C GLY A 190 -32.47 -20.97 -21.61
N ARG A 191 -31.66 -20.47 -20.66
CA ARG A 191 -30.21 -20.72 -20.68
C ARG A 191 -29.92 -22.20 -20.46
N ARG A 192 -28.90 -22.74 -21.15
CA ARG A 192 -28.50 -24.16 -21.00
C ARG A 192 -27.99 -24.39 -19.57
N ALA A 193 -28.31 -25.54 -19.00
CA ALA A 193 -27.85 -25.95 -17.68
C ALA A 193 -26.32 -26.10 -17.59
N ASP A 194 -25.67 -26.46 -18.70
CA ASP A 194 -24.20 -26.57 -18.81
C ASP A 194 -23.50 -25.26 -19.17
N THR A 195 -24.23 -24.13 -19.25
CA THR A 195 -23.61 -22.82 -19.45
C THR A 195 -22.57 -22.55 -18.33
N PRO A 196 -21.31 -22.27 -18.69
CA PRO A 196 -20.28 -22.00 -17.70
C PRO A 196 -20.60 -20.80 -16.80
N ALA A 197 -20.34 -20.96 -15.52
CA ALA A 197 -20.56 -19.93 -14.51
C ALA A 197 -19.39 -19.88 -13.52
N ALA A 198 -19.10 -18.70 -12.99
CA ALA A 198 -18.10 -18.52 -11.95
C ALA A 198 -18.56 -17.52 -10.89
N VAL A 199 -18.07 -17.70 -9.68
CA VAL A 199 -18.15 -16.69 -8.62
C VAL A 199 -16.76 -16.32 -8.17
N ILE A 200 -16.48 -15.02 -8.12
CA ILE A 200 -15.18 -14.47 -7.75
C ILE A 200 -15.38 -13.60 -6.51
N SER A 201 -14.75 -14.00 -5.42
CA SER A 201 -14.73 -13.29 -4.13
C SER A 201 -13.43 -12.51 -3.97
N ASN A 202 -13.47 -11.31 -3.41
CA ASN A 202 -12.32 -10.44 -3.20
C ASN A 202 -11.46 -10.23 -4.47
N GLY A 203 -12.11 -10.11 -5.63
CA GLY A 203 -11.42 -9.99 -6.91
C GLY A 203 -10.36 -8.89 -6.92
N THR A 204 -9.20 -9.16 -7.51
CA THR A 204 -7.99 -8.33 -7.58
C THR A 204 -7.17 -8.20 -6.29
N LEU A 205 -7.65 -8.74 -5.17
CA LEU A 205 -6.89 -8.78 -3.93
C LEU A 205 -6.09 -10.10 -3.83
N ALA A 206 -5.03 -10.10 -3.04
CA ALA A 206 -4.25 -11.32 -2.76
C ALA A 206 -5.10 -12.41 -2.07
N THR A 207 -6.24 -12.04 -1.49
CA THR A 207 -7.24 -12.92 -0.89
C THR A 207 -8.32 -13.35 -1.88
N GLN A 208 -8.16 -13.10 -3.19
CA GLN A 208 -9.09 -13.54 -4.22
C GLN A 208 -9.31 -15.06 -4.12
N ARG A 209 -10.56 -15.47 -4.25
CA ARG A 209 -10.96 -16.86 -4.40
C ARG A 209 -12.01 -16.96 -5.49
N LYS A 210 -11.96 -18.02 -6.28
CA LYS A 210 -12.97 -18.27 -7.32
C LYS A 210 -13.54 -19.67 -7.19
N CYS A 211 -14.76 -19.81 -7.65
CA CYS A 211 -15.44 -21.08 -7.83
C CYS A 211 -15.95 -21.16 -9.27
N ILE A 212 -15.57 -22.18 -9.99
CA ILE A 212 -15.94 -22.41 -11.40
C ILE A 212 -16.89 -23.59 -11.48
N GLY A 213 -17.95 -23.44 -12.26
CA GLY A 213 -18.95 -24.49 -12.50
C GLY A 213 -19.79 -24.18 -13.72
N THR A 214 -21.01 -24.67 -13.67
CA THR A 214 -22.07 -24.45 -14.65
C THR A 214 -23.32 -23.91 -13.93
N LEU A 215 -24.33 -23.46 -14.65
CA LEU A 215 -25.58 -23.03 -14.04
C LEU A 215 -26.24 -24.17 -13.22
N ALA A 216 -26.02 -25.44 -13.60
CA ALA A 216 -26.56 -26.57 -12.89
C ALA A 216 -25.95 -26.78 -11.50
N ASP A 217 -24.63 -26.55 -11.33
CA ASP A 217 -23.88 -26.98 -10.14
C ASP A 217 -23.25 -25.82 -9.34
N ILE A 218 -23.21 -24.61 -9.86
CA ILE A 218 -22.51 -23.48 -9.23
C ILE A 218 -23.06 -23.17 -7.82
N GLY A 219 -24.35 -23.35 -7.61
CA GLY A 219 -24.99 -23.09 -6.33
C GLY A 219 -24.52 -24.02 -5.20
N GLU A 220 -24.26 -25.29 -5.51
CA GLU A 220 -23.73 -26.28 -4.56
C GLU A 220 -22.24 -26.06 -4.32
N LYS A 221 -21.48 -25.86 -5.39
CA LYS A 221 -20.03 -25.62 -5.34
C LYS A 221 -19.65 -24.39 -4.50
N ILE A 222 -20.46 -23.33 -4.50
CA ILE A 222 -20.20 -22.13 -3.68
C ILE A 222 -20.36 -22.43 -2.18
N GLU A 223 -21.36 -23.24 -1.82
CA GLU A 223 -21.55 -23.62 -0.41
C GLU A 223 -20.35 -24.42 0.12
N GLU A 224 -19.84 -25.36 -0.69
CA GLU A 224 -18.63 -26.12 -0.38
C GLU A 224 -17.39 -25.22 -0.30
N ALA A 225 -17.24 -24.30 -1.24
CA ALA A 225 -16.12 -23.37 -1.29
C ALA A 225 -16.13 -22.29 -0.20
N LYS A 226 -17.27 -22.09 0.50
CA LYS A 226 -17.46 -21.08 1.56
C LYS A 226 -17.00 -19.68 1.16
N LEU A 227 -17.37 -19.25 -0.06
CA LEU A 227 -17.03 -17.93 -0.54
C LEU A 227 -17.78 -16.85 0.24
N THR A 228 -17.14 -15.70 0.41
CA THR A 228 -17.66 -14.56 1.17
C THR A 228 -17.76 -13.29 0.33
N SER A 229 -18.61 -12.37 0.73
CA SER A 229 -18.69 -11.03 0.13
C SER A 229 -17.47 -10.16 0.51
N PRO A 230 -17.01 -9.27 -0.36
CA PRO A 230 -17.61 -8.92 -1.67
C PRO A 230 -17.34 -9.98 -2.76
N ALA A 231 -18.37 -10.27 -3.56
CA ALA A 231 -18.23 -11.24 -4.65
C ALA A 231 -19.06 -10.82 -5.87
N ILE A 232 -18.66 -11.31 -7.04
CA ILE A 232 -19.36 -11.15 -8.32
C ILE A 232 -19.66 -12.52 -8.92
N ILE A 233 -20.76 -12.62 -9.65
CA ILE A 233 -21.15 -13.83 -10.41
C ILE A 233 -21.00 -13.51 -11.88
N VAL A 234 -20.42 -14.40 -12.65
CA VAL A 234 -20.32 -14.30 -14.11
C VAL A 234 -20.88 -15.57 -14.73
N VAL A 235 -21.69 -15.39 -15.78
CA VAL A 235 -22.31 -16.48 -16.54
C VAL A 235 -22.07 -16.27 -18.03
N GLY A 236 -21.55 -17.28 -18.69
CA GLY A 236 -21.29 -17.27 -20.14
C GLY A 236 -20.08 -18.11 -20.53
N ASP A 237 -20.00 -18.46 -21.81
CA ASP A 237 -18.97 -19.36 -22.34
C ASP A 237 -17.53 -18.83 -22.20
N VAL A 238 -17.35 -17.50 -21.96
CA VAL A 238 -16.04 -16.91 -21.67
C VAL A 238 -15.39 -17.44 -20.37
N VAL A 239 -16.20 -17.97 -19.46
CA VAL A 239 -15.72 -18.57 -18.21
C VAL A 239 -14.82 -19.77 -18.47
N SER A 240 -15.06 -20.53 -19.57
CA SER A 240 -14.24 -21.67 -19.96
C SER A 240 -12.78 -21.33 -20.32
N LEU A 241 -12.47 -20.05 -20.52
CA LEU A 241 -11.12 -19.59 -20.84
C LEU A 241 -10.23 -19.42 -19.62
N ASN A 242 -10.80 -19.47 -18.42
CA ASN A 242 -10.14 -19.15 -17.16
C ASN A 242 -8.85 -19.94 -16.92
N ASP A 243 -8.84 -21.25 -17.12
CA ASP A 243 -7.67 -22.11 -16.87
C ASP A 243 -6.44 -21.71 -17.69
N ARG A 244 -6.69 -21.22 -18.91
CA ARG A 244 -5.63 -20.79 -19.84
C ARG A 244 -5.15 -19.37 -19.61
N LEU A 245 -6.02 -18.50 -19.09
CA LEU A 245 -5.78 -17.06 -18.96
C LEU A 245 -5.54 -16.63 -17.51
N ASP A 246 -5.61 -17.53 -16.56
CA ASP A 246 -5.31 -17.23 -15.17
C ASP A 246 -3.81 -16.89 -14.98
N PHE A 247 -3.54 -15.63 -14.77
CA PHE A 247 -2.21 -15.12 -14.44
C PHE A 247 -2.11 -14.65 -12.97
N PHE A 248 -3.26 -14.35 -12.38
CA PHE A 248 -3.30 -13.67 -11.09
C PHE A 248 -3.09 -14.62 -9.91
N GLU A 249 -3.79 -15.76 -9.92
CA GLU A 249 -3.68 -16.79 -8.87
C GLU A 249 -2.44 -17.69 -9.07
N LYS A 250 -1.80 -17.62 -10.26
CA LYS A 250 -0.54 -18.32 -10.56
C LYS A 250 0.71 -17.53 -10.15
N ARG A 251 0.56 -16.35 -9.55
CA ARG A 251 1.72 -15.59 -9.04
C ARG A 251 2.41 -16.35 -7.90
N PRO A 252 3.75 -16.28 -7.80
CA PRO A 252 4.53 -17.14 -6.88
C PRO A 252 4.14 -17.03 -5.41
N LEU A 253 3.65 -15.87 -4.96
CA LEU A 253 3.27 -15.61 -3.57
C LEU A 253 1.76 -15.48 -3.36
N PHE A 254 0.96 -15.85 -4.37
CA PHE A 254 -0.48 -15.74 -4.26
C PHE A 254 -1.03 -16.57 -3.09
N GLY A 255 -1.89 -15.94 -2.28
CA GLY A 255 -2.51 -16.56 -1.11
C GLY A 255 -1.60 -16.64 0.14
N ARG A 256 -0.32 -16.26 0.05
CA ARG A 256 0.57 -16.19 1.21
C ARG A 256 0.37 -14.89 1.96
N LYS A 257 0.17 -15.00 3.27
CA LYS A 257 0.01 -13.84 4.16
C LYS A 257 1.34 -13.53 4.83
N ILE A 258 1.92 -12.38 4.47
CA ILE A 258 3.25 -11.97 4.92
C ILE A 258 3.17 -10.66 5.71
N THR A 259 3.66 -10.69 6.94
CA THR A 259 3.79 -9.50 7.79
C THR A 259 5.11 -8.79 7.48
N VAL A 260 5.05 -7.49 7.22
CA VAL A 260 6.25 -6.69 6.93
C VAL A 260 6.38 -5.54 7.92
N PRO A 261 7.21 -5.70 8.96
CA PRO A 261 7.58 -4.60 9.83
C PRO A 261 8.38 -3.54 9.07
N TYR A 262 7.97 -2.27 9.17
CA TYR A 262 8.61 -1.19 8.44
C TYR A 262 8.66 0.11 9.26
N ILE A 263 9.64 0.96 8.97
CA ILE A 263 9.75 2.33 9.49
C ILE A 263 9.25 3.31 8.42
N LYS A 264 9.64 3.07 7.19
CA LYS A 264 9.20 3.81 6.01
C LYS A 264 8.78 2.81 4.92
N THR A 265 7.63 3.06 4.28
CA THR A 265 7.21 2.27 3.10
C THR A 265 8.35 2.13 2.11
N ASN A 266 8.62 0.92 1.69
CA ASN A 266 9.75 0.59 0.84
C ASN A 266 9.30 -0.22 -0.39
N GLU A 267 10.21 -0.35 -1.35
CA GLU A 267 9.99 -1.11 -2.58
C GLU A 267 9.72 -2.60 -2.34
N LEU A 268 10.15 -3.14 -1.20
CA LEU A 268 9.94 -4.56 -0.84
C LEU A 268 8.46 -4.90 -0.75
N ILE A 269 7.65 -4.06 -0.07
CA ILE A 269 6.20 -4.27 0.05
C ILE A 269 5.58 -4.35 -1.35
N ALA A 270 5.89 -3.38 -2.21
CA ALA A 270 5.37 -3.35 -3.58
C ALA A 270 5.79 -4.57 -4.41
N LYS A 271 7.04 -5.02 -4.29
CA LYS A 271 7.54 -6.23 -4.97
C LYS A 271 6.81 -7.50 -4.50
N LEU A 272 6.61 -7.67 -3.20
CA LEU A 272 5.89 -8.83 -2.66
C LEU A 272 4.41 -8.84 -3.07
N GLN A 273 3.76 -7.67 -3.08
CA GLN A 273 2.38 -7.53 -3.58
C GLN A 273 2.27 -7.85 -5.07
N GLN A 274 3.22 -7.40 -5.90
CA GLN A 274 3.27 -7.73 -7.32
C GLN A 274 3.39 -9.24 -7.56
N LEU A 275 4.10 -9.95 -6.69
CA LEU A 275 4.20 -11.41 -6.71
C LEU A 275 2.99 -12.13 -6.11
N GLY A 276 2.01 -11.40 -5.62
CA GLY A 276 0.72 -11.94 -5.18
C GLY A 276 0.53 -12.09 -3.67
N ALA A 277 1.50 -11.69 -2.85
CA ALA A 277 1.38 -11.80 -1.41
C ALA A 277 0.28 -10.88 -0.83
N ASP A 278 -0.43 -11.40 0.19
CA ASP A 278 -1.28 -10.63 1.09
C ASP A 278 -0.42 -10.00 2.17
N ILE A 279 -0.09 -8.72 2.00
CA ILE A 279 0.83 -8.03 2.91
C ILE A 279 0.07 -7.40 4.08
N THR A 280 0.52 -7.70 5.29
CA THR A 280 0.14 -6.99 6.51
C THR A 280 1.30 -6.06 6.92
N PRO A 281 1.28 -4.78 6.54
CA PRO A 281 2.34 -3.85 6.90
C PRO A 281 2.20 -3.45 8.37
N VAL A 282 3.32 -3.49 9.13
CA VAL A 282 3.37 -3.08 10.54
C VAL A 282 4.37 -1.96 10.71
N LYS A 283 3.88 -0.78 11.03
CA LYS A 283 4.76 0.38 11.27
C LYS A 283 5.41 0.27 12.63
N THR A 284 6.71 0.02 12.65
CA THR A 284 7.49 -0.19 13.88
C THR A 284 8.19 1.07 14.38
N GLY A 285 8.33 2.09 13.54
CA GLY A 285 9.02 3.31 13.92
C GLY A 285 8.70 4.49 13.01
N ILE A 286 9.10 5.65 13.49
CA ILE A 286 8.99 6.92 12.77
C ILE A 286 10.35 7.61 12.83
N ILE A 287 10.86 7.99 11.66
CA ILE A 287 12.07 8.80 11.57
C ILE A 287 11.65 10.27 11.64
N LYS A 288 12.12 10.96 12.69
CA LYS A 288 11.86 12.40 12.85
C LYS A 288 13.16 13.17 12.72
N PRO A 289 13.23 14.21 11.85
CA PRO A 289 14.35 15.11 11.84
C PRO A 289 14.43 15.85 13.19
N VAL A 290 15.62 16.07 13.68
CA VAL A 290 15.88 16.89 14.86
C VAL A 290 16.08 18.32 14.40
N ILE A 291 15.46 19.28 15.09
CA ILE A 291 15.74 20.71 14.90
C ILE A 291 17.08 21.01 15.55
N ILE A 292 18.06 21.38 14.73
CA ILE A 292 19.44 21.58 15.20
C ILE A 292 19.66 23.03 15.62
N PRO A 293 19.90 23.28 16.93
CA PRO A 293 20.19 24.64 17.39
C PRO A 293 21.43 25.22 16.74
N LYS A 294 21.36 26.49 16.32
CA LYS A 294 22.48 27.19 15.66
C LYS A 294 23.00 26.46 14.42
N PHE A 295 22.11 25.81 13.66
CA PHE A 295 22.47 25.02 12.48
C PHE A 295 23.39 25.79 11.52
N VAL A 296 23.02 27.04 11.19
CA VAL A 296 23.78 27.90 10.27
C VAL A 296 25.22 28.11 10.74
N ASP A 297 25.44 28.36 12.03
CA ASP A 297 26.78 28.61 12.58
C ASP A 297 27.65 27.35 12.53
N LYS A 298 27.04 26.18 12.80
CA LYS A 298 27.72 24.88 12.79
C LYS A 298 28.22 24.52 11.38
N VAL A 299 27.35 24.65 10.38
CA VAL A 299 27.66 24.21 9.01
C VAL A 299 28.48 25.22 8.20
N ARG A 300 28.39 26.53 8.54
CA ARG A 300 29.12 27.60 7.83
C ARG A 300 30.64 27.44 7.92
N SER A 301 31.12 26.93 9.04
CA SER A 301 32.56 26.77 9.30
C SER A 301 33.06 25.35 9.03
N ALA A 302 32.21 24.45 8.50
CA ALA A 302 32.60 23.08 8.23
C ALA A 302 33.40 23.00 6.94
N ASP A 303 34.56 22.34 6.97
CA ASP A 303 35.34 21.95 5.79
C ASP A 303 34.79 20.68 5.16
N TRP A 304 34.26 19.77 6.01
CA TRP A 304 33.64 18.53 5.59
C TRP A 304 32.26 18.36 6.23
N ILE A 305 31.29 17.93 5.40
CA ILE A 305 29.96 17.50 5.82
C ILE A 305 29.82 16.02 5.49
N VAL A 306 29.65 15.21 6.53
CA VAL A 306 29.60 13.75 6.44
C VAL A 306 28.19 13.24 6.70
N PHE A 307 27.66 12.42 5.80
CA PHE A 307 26.37 11.80 5.96
C PHE A 307 26.50 10.29 6.10
N THR A 308 26.03 9.75 7.20
CA THR A 308 26.03 8.30 7.47
C THR A 308 24.83 7.60 6.83
N SER A 309 23.80 8.34 6.40
CA SER A 309 22.58 7.77 5.84
C SER A 309 21.76 8.79 5.03
N LYS A 310 20.84 8.30 4.22
CA LYS A 310 19.82 9.12 3.51
C LYS A 310 19.03 10.04 4.45
N ASN A 311 18.78 9.61 5.68
CA ASN A 311 18.01 10.40 6.65
C ASN A 311 18.85 11.56 7.22
N GLY A 312 20.17 11.39 7.33
CA GLY A 312 21.09 12.49 7.65
C GLY A 312 21.03 13.59 6.61
N VAL A 313 21.07 13.21 5.32
CA VAL A 313 20.91 14.17 4.20
C VAL A 313 19.57 14.90 4.30
N ARG A 314 18.48 14.18 4.42
CA ARG A 314 17.13 14.79 4.51
C ARG A 314 16.98 15.72 5.69
N SER A 315 17.52 15.33 6.84
CA SER A 315 17.47 16.16 8.04
C SER A 315 18.34 17.43 7.91
N PHE A 316 19.47 17.33 7.22
CA PHE A 316 20.30 18.49 6.90
C PHE A 316 19.52 19.51 6.08
N PHE A 317 18.91 19.10 4.96
CA PHE A 317 18.12 19.98 4.11
C PHE A 317 16.86 20.50 4.77
N TYR A 318 16.19 19.67 5.60
CA TYR A 318 15.10 20.14 6.45
C TYR A 318 15.52 21.31 7.37
N ASN A 319 16.69 21.21 8.01
CA ASN A 319 17.19 22.27 8.86
C ASN A 319 17.68 23.50 8.06
N LEU A 320 18.20 23.29 6.83
CA LEU A 320 18.57 24.38 5.94
C LEU A 320 17.32 25.21 5.54
N ASP A 321 16.23 24.52 5.15
CA ASP A 321 14.97 25.15 4.81
C ASP A 321 14.34 25.86 6.03
N LEU A 322 14.35 25.20 7.17
CA LEU A 322 13.81 25.77 8.42
C LEU A 322 14.56 27.04 8.86
N ALA A 323 15.88 27.08 8.60
CA ALA A 323 16.71 28.25 8.88
C ALA A 323 16.56 29.37 7.82
N GLY A 324 15.79 29.13 6.74
CA GLY A 324 15.71 30.05 5.59
C GLY A 324 17.07 30.29 4.93
N ALA A 325 17.99 29.32 5.03
CA ALA A 325 19.36 29.45 4.53
C ALA A 325 19.49 28.88 3.12
N ASP A 326 20.41 29.48 2.35
CA ASP A 326 20.70 29.06 1.00
C ASP A 326 21.86 28.03 0.96
N ILE A 327 21.84 27.11 0.01
CA ILE A 327 22.90 26.10 -0.16
C ILE A 327 24.30 26.70 -0.34
N ARG A 328 24.41 27.92 -0.81
CA ARG A 328 25.68 28.66 -0.92
C ARG A 328 26.36 28.88 0.42
N LEU A 329 25.63 28.69 1.53
CA LEU A 329 26.21 28.71 2.89
C LEU A 329 27.38 27.74 3.05
N ILE A 330 27.30 26.61 2.35
CA ILE A 330 28.27 25.50 2.40
C ILE A 330 29.03 25.32 1.07
N ALA A 331 29.14 26.36 0.27
CA ALA A 331 29.79 26.30 -1.04
C ALA A 331 31.28 25.86 -1.01
N ASN A 332 31.95 26.05 0.13
CA ASN A 332 33.33 25.64 0.32
C ASN A 332 33.49 24.28 1.01
N ALA A 333 32.41 23.71 1.52
CA ALA A 333 32.46 22.42 2.19
C ALA A 333 32.55 21.27 1.20
N ARG A 334 33.30 20.23 1.56
CA ARG A 334 33.34 18.94 0.87
C ARG A 334 32.36 17.96 1.49
N PHE A 335 31.95 16.97 0.72
CA PHE A 335 30.95 16.03 1.13
C PHE A 335 31.47 14.59 1.12
N ALA A 336 31.22 13.88 2.22
CA ALA A 336 31.51 12.46 2.30
C ALA A 336 30.26 11.66 2.72
N VAL A 337 30.06 10.50 2.11
CA VAL A 337 28.90 9.65 2.38
C VAL A 337 29.32 8.19 2.57
N VAL A 338 28.66 7.47 3.48
CA VAL A 338 28.98 6.06 3.77
C VAL A 338 28.70 5.15 2.57
N GLY A 339 27.78 5.49 1.67
CA GLY A 339 27.47 4.60 0.56
C GLY A 339 26.58 5.18 -0.52
N LYS A 340 26.45 4.44 -1.62
CA LYS A 340 25.74 4.83 -2.85
C LYS A 340 24.29 5.27 -2.65
N ALA A 341 23.59 4.68 -1.67
CA ALA A 341 22.21 5.06 -1.38
C ALA A 341 22.11 6.46 -0.75
N THR A 342 23.11 6.87 0.03
CA THR A 342 23.23 8.21 0.63
C THR A 342 23.66 9.21 -0.43
N GLU A 343 24.58 8.83 -1.31
CA GLU A 343 24.99 9.63 -2.47
C GLU A 343 23.80 9.98 -3.38
N LYS A 344 23.00 8.98 -3.75
CA LYS A 344 21.78 9.19 -4.55
C LYS A 344 20.79 10.17 -3.90
N GLU A 345 20.71 10.18 -2.57
CA GLU A 345 19.88 11.16 -1.87
C GLU A 345 20.47 12.56 -1.93
N LEU A 346 21.81 12.69 -1.76
CA LEU A 346 22.52 13.96 -1.86
C LEU A 346 22.43 14.55 -3.28
N ALA A 347 22.55 13.70 -4.30
CA ALA A 347 22.44 14.08 -5.70
C ALA A 347 21.08 14.69 -6.09
N LYS A 348 19.99 14.40 -5.35
CA LYS A 348 18.69 15.07 -5.54
C LYS A 348 18.74 16.56 -5.23
N HIS A 349 19.70 16.98 -4.45
CA HIS A 349 19.97 18.38 -4.11
C HIS A 349 21.12 18.97 -4.96
N HIS A 350 21.47 18.31 -6.09
CA HIS A 350 22.52 18.72 -7.03
C HIS A 350 23.93 18.82 -6.40
N ILE A 351 24.20 17.99 -5.39
CA ILE A 351 25.50 17.87 -4.74
C ILE A 351 26.03 16.46 -4.96
N ASN A 352 27.29 16.35 -5.41
CA ASN A 352 28.02 15.10 -5.49
C ASN A 352 28.87 14.90 -4.24
N ALA A 353 29.04 13.65 -3.81
CA ALA A 353 29.99 13.34 -2.75
C ALA A 353 31.42 13.33 -3.30
N ASP A 354 32.36 13.90 -2.56
CA ASP A 354 33.79 13.86 -2.86
C ASP A 354 34.42 12.51 -2.47
N ILE A 355 33.85 11.88 -1.39
CA ILE A 355 34.34 10.58 -0.90
C ILE A 355 33.14 9.63 -0.71
N ILE A 356 33.29 8.42 -1.26
CA ILE A 356 32.39 7.28 -1.07
C ILE A 356 33.26 6.03 -0.93
N PRO A 357 33.35 5.38 0.24
CA PRO A 357 34.23 4.25 0.42
C PRO A 357 33.79 3.03 -0.41
N ALA A 358 34.78 2.24 -0.84
CA ALA A 358 34.53 1.02 -1.60
C ALA A 358 33.71 0.01 -0.76
N GLU A 359 34.09 -0.18 0.50
CA GLU A 359 33.27 -0.88 1.50
C GLU A 359 32.41 0.16 2.22
N GLN A 360 31.08 0.04 2.07
CA GLN A 360 30.12 1.01 2.56
C GLN A 360 29.94 0.94 4.08
N THR A 361 31.02 1.14 4.83
CA THR A 361 31.05 1.12 6.29
C THR A 361 31.54 2.46 6.86
N GLY A 362 31.14 2.75 8.10
CA GLY A 362 31.62 3.96 8.80
C GLY A 362 33.14 3.95 9.05
N LYS A 363 33.68 2.76 9.31
CA LYS A 363 35.09 2.55 9.57
C LYS A 363 35.95 2.88 8.33
N GLU A 364 35.53 2.37 7.17
CA GLU A 364 36.24 2.62 5.92
C GLU A 364 36.17 4.09 5.49
N LEU A 365 34.97 4.71 5.67
CA LEU A 365 34.82 6.15 5.41
C LEU A 365 35.74 6.99 6.29
N ALA A 366 35.89 6.65 7.59
CA ALA A 366 36.82 7.35 8.49
C ALA A 366 38.26 7.18 8.02
N GLY A 367 38.66 6.00 7.57
CA GLY A 367 40.02 5.75 7.03
C GLY A 367 40.31 6.56 5.75
N GLU A 368 39.38 6.62 4.80
CA GLU A 368 39.55 7.42 3.57
C GLU A 368 39.58 8.93 3.90
N LEU A 369 38.69 9.41 4.80
CA LEU A 369 38.71 10.81 5.23
C LEU A 369 40.02 11.17 5.93
N SER A 370 40.51 10.31 6.83
CA SER A 370 41.81 10.48 7.50
C SER A 370 42.96 10.58 6.48
N SER A 371 42.98 9.66 5.52
CA SER A 371 44.02 9.67 4.44
C SER A 371 43.96 10.93 3.59
N TYR A 372 42.77 11.47 3.35
CA TYR A 372 42.58 12.67 2.54
C TYR A 372 42.93 13.96 3.29
N MET A 373 42.62 14.06 4.57
CA MET A 373 42.84 15.25 5.40
C MET A 373 44.32 15.36 5.89
N GLY A 374 44.99 14.20 6.05
CA GLY A 374 46.29 14.16 6.73
C GLY A 374 46.18 14.57 8.22
N ASP A 375 47.33 14.81 8.85
CA ASP A 375 47.38 15.28 10.25
C ASP A 375 47.16 16.81 10.29
N ASN A 376 45.91 17.26 10.14
CA ASN A 376 45.53 18.66 10.23
C ASN A 376 44.37 18.86 11.20
N ASP A 377 44.71 19.22 12.43
CA ASP A 377 43.77 19.42 13.55
C ASP A 377 42.90 20.70 13.44
N GLU A 378 43.17 21.55 12.44
CA GLU A 378 42.35 22.74 12.15
C GLU A 378 41.09 22.41 11.30
N ILE A 379 41.07 21.27 10.60
CA ILE A 379 39.95 20.86 9.74
C ILE A 379 38.71 20.57 10.57
N LYS A 380 37.59 21.19 10.21
CA LYS A 380 36.30 21.00 10.86
C LYS A 380 35.42 20.02 10.11
N VAL A 381 35.02 18.94 10.78
CA VAL A 381 34.17 17.88 10.24
C VAL A 381 32.84 17.84 10.99
N CYS A 382 31.72 18.02 10.26
CA CYS A 382 30.38 17.87 10.80
C CYS A 382 29.76 16.55 10.33
N ILE A 383 29.44 15.64 11.26
CA ILE A 383 28.83 14.34 10.94
C ILE A 383 27.33 14.41 11.24
N PHE A 384 26.49 14.23 10.22
CA PHE A 384 25.04 14.13 10.36
C PHE A 384 24.60 12.67 10.43
N SER A 385 24.27 12.20 11.63
CA SER A 385 23.92 10.81 11.89
C SER A 385 22.64 10.67 12.72
N ALA A 386 22.19 9.43 12.92
CA ALA A 386 21.18 9.15 13.93
C ALA A 386 21.74 9.43 15.33
N LYS A 387 20.88 9.79 16.27
CA LYS A 387 21.27 9.95 17.67
C LYS A 387 21.94 8.69 18.23
N GLU A 388 21.44 7.51 17.84
CA GLU A 388 21.93 6.19 18.28
C GLU A 388 22.85 5.53 17.21
N ALA A 389 23.61 6.32 16.42
CA ALA A 389 24.51 5.79 15.42
C ALA A 389 25.75 5.12 16.03
N SER A 390 26.33 4.12 15.31
CA SER A 390 27.63 3.53 15.67
C SER A 390 28.70 4.61 15.76
N PRO A 391 29.58 4.55 16.76
CA PRO A 391 30.66 5.53 16.94
C PRO A 391 31.86 5.31 16.01
N ASP A 392 31.79 4.40 15.04
CA ASP A 392 32.95 4.00 14.21
C ASP A 392 33.62 5.15 13.49
N ILE A 393 32.85 6.09 12.91
CA ILE A 393 33.42 7.27 12.23
C ILE A 393 34.02 8.22 13.24
N GLU A 394 33.35 8.46 14.35
CA GLU A 394 33.83 9.33 15.42
C GLU A 394 35.14 8.82 16.00
N ALA A 395 35.22 7.51 16.27
CA ALA A 395 36.42 6.88 16.80
C ALA A 395 37.63 7.01 15.86
N GLY A 396 37.40 6.97 14.55
CA GLY A 396 38.47 7.10 13.53
C GLY A 396 38.92 8.54 13.28
N LEU A 397 38.11 9.55 13.61
CA LEU A 397 38.41 10.95 13.27
C LEU A 397 38.71 11.85 14.48
N LYS A 398 38.36 11.43 15.69
CA LYS A 398 38.38 12.26 16.91
C LYS A 398 39.73 12.88 17.24
N GLU A 399 40.83 12.22 16.89
CA GLU A 399 42.18 12.66 17.25
C GLU A 399 42.87 13.45 16.10
N ILE A 400 42.23 13.52 14.92
CA ILE A 400 42.89 14.10 13.72
C ILE A 400 42.19 15.33 13.16
N CYS A 401 41.03 15.74 13.69
CA CYS A 401 40.32 16.92 13.23
C CYS A 401 39.38 17.47 14.33
N GLN A 402 38.85 18.69 14.10
CA GLN A 402 37.79 19.26 14.94
C GLN A 402 36.45 18.62 14.55
N LEU A 403 36.10 17.59 15.28
CA LEU A 403 34.92 16.78 15.00
C LEU A 403 33.67 17.27 15.73
N GLU A 404 32.57 17.50 15.02
CA GLU A 404 31.26 17.75 15.58
C GLU A 404 30.25 16.71 15.08
N LYS A 405 29.80 15.83 15.98
CA LYS A 405 28.66 14.96 15.71
C LYS A 405 27.36 15.71 15.92
N ILE A 406 26.50 15.66 14.93
CA ILE A 406 25.18 16.28 14.92
C ILE A 406 24.12 15.19 14.91
N ASP A 407 23.34 15.10 15.95
CA ASP A 407 22.16 14.23 16.02
C ASP A 407 21.10 14.77 15.05
N ALA A 408 21.16 14.28 13.81
CA ALA A 408 20.36 14.81 12.73
C ALA A 408 18.92 14.31 12.77
N TYR A 409 18.70 13.10 13.24
CA TYR A 409 17.38 12.50 13.34
C TYR A 409 17.32 11.48 14.48
N VAL A 410 16.10 11.23 14.94
CA VAL A 410 15.77 10.15 15.87
C VAL A 410 14.87 9.15 15.18
N ASN A 411 15.02 7.91 15.59
CA ASN A 411 14.17 6.82 15.16
C ASN A 411 13.30 6.39 16.37
N GLU A 412 12.13 7.01 16.49
CA GLU A 412 11.18 6.72 17.56
C GLU A 412 10.34 5.48 17.25
N GLN A 413 9.93 4.75 18.29
CA GLN A 413 8.96 3.66 18.13
C GLN A 413 7.61 4.23 17.68
N ALA A 414 6.93 3.53 16.77
CA ALA A 414 5.58 3.90 16.39
C ALA A 414 4.62 3.59 17.55
N TYR A 415 3.70 4.51 17.83
CA TYR A 415 2.65 4.32 18.84
C TYR A 415 1.40 3.63 18.27
N GLU A 416 1.35 3.40 16.96
CA GLU A 416 0.30 2.62 16.31
C GLU A 416 0.44 1.17 16.77
N GLY A 417 -0.59 0.63 17.39
CA GLY A 417 -0.61 -0.78 17.83
C GLY A 417 -0.48 -1.74 16.65
N ILE A 418 -0.25 -3.00 16.96
CA ILE A 418 -0.32 -4.07 15.95
C ILE A 418 -1.76 -4.20 15.46
N PRO A 419 -1.99 -4.35 14.13
CA PRO A 419 -3.32 -4.63 13.60
C PRO A 419 -3.97 -5.83 14.32
N GLU A 420 -5.25 -5.72 14.67
CA GLU A 420 -6.00 -6.81 15.34
C GLU A 420 -5.98 -8.13 14.55
N SER A 421 -5.69 -8.06 13.23
CA SER A 421 -5.52 -9.24 12.37
C SER A 421 -4.26 -10.04 12.67
N ILE A 422 -3.32 -9.50 13.44
CA ILE A 422 -2.12 -10.18 13.91
C ILE A 422 -2.44 -10.73 15.30
N GLY A 423 -2.78 -12.02 15.36
CA GLY A 423 -2.98 -12.73 16.63
C GLY A 423 -1.66 -13.14 17.29
N ASN A 424 -1.73 -14.15 18.15
CA ASN A 424 -0.54 -14.72 18.82
C ASN A 424 0.38 -15.51 17.87
N MET A 425 -0.04 -15.81 16.65
CA MET A 425 0.74 -16.51 15.64
C MET A 425 0.86 -15.68 14.39
N VAL A 426 2.09 -15.37 14.00
CA VAL A 426 2.43 -14.75 12.73
C VAL A 426 2.98 -15.82 11.80
N SER A 427 2.27 -16.14 10.72
CA SER A 427 2.66 -17.23 9.80
C SER A 427 4.00 -16.94 9.14
N GLU A 428 4.14 -15.76 8.56
CA GLU A 428 5.36 -15.32 7.88
C GLU A 428 5.63 -13.85 8.16
N ALA A 429 6.89 -13.51 8.41
CA ALA A 429 7.32 -12.13 8.60
C ALA A 429 8.67 -11.86 7.91
N VAL A 430 8.85 -10.64 7.39
CA VAL A 430 10.06 -10.25 6.64
C VAL A 430 10.73 -9.07 7.32
N PHE A 431 12.00 -9.23 7.67
CA PHE A 431 12.76 -8.25 8.43
C PHE A 431 13.96 -7.72 7.64
N THR A 432 14.04 -6.41 7.53
CA THR A 432 15.11 -5.70 6.81
C THR A 432 16.14 -5.04 7.73
N SER A 433 16.01 -5.19 9.04
CA SER A 433 17.00 -4.72 10.02
C SER A 433 16.75 -5.30 11.41
N ALA A 434 17.82 -5.41 12.22
CA ALA A 434 17.73 -5.84 13.61
C ALA A 434 16.82 -4.89 14.45
N SER A 435 16.88 -3.60 14.22
CA SER A 435 16.02 -2.64 14.93
C SER A 435 14.52 -2.83 14.65
N ASN A 436 14.15 -3.29 13.44
CA ASN A 436 12.77 -3.66 13.13
C ASN A 436 12.34 -4.95 13.85
N VAL A 437 13.25 -5.90 14.03
CA VAL A 437 13.01 -7.12 14.81
C VAL A 437 12.64 -6.75 16.24
N GLU A 438 13.53 -6.03 16.94
CA GLU A 438 13.34 -5.65 18.33
C GLU A 438 12.02 -4.92 18.57
N ARG A 439 11.73 -3.93 17.73
CA ARG A 439 10.51 -3.14 17.84
C ARG A 439 9.26 -3.94 17.56
N PHE A 440 9.30 -4.81 16.55
CA PHE A 440 8.17 -5.64 16.19
C PHE A 440 7.81 -6.60 17.33
N PHE A 441 8.79 -7.31 17.88
CA PHE A 441 8.56 -8.24 18.99
C PHE A 441 8.13 -7.51 20.27
N HIS A 442 8.63 -6.30 20.50
CA HIS A 442 8.16 -5.47 21.62
C HIS A 442 6.68 -5.03 21.50
N MET A 443 6.15 -4.98 20.30
CA MET A 443 4.74 -4.66 20.03
C MET A 443 3.83 -5.90 20.12
N LEU A 444 4.38 -7.11 19.95
CA LEU A 444 3.62 -8.35 19.99
C LEU A 444 3.18 -8.70 21.42
N PRO A 445 2.06 -9.45 21.59
CA PRO A 445 1.71 -10.07 22.87
C PRO A 445 2.84 -10.97 23.39
N GLU A 446 2.98 -11.08 24.72
CA GLU A 446 4.09 -11.81 25.37
C GLU A 446 4.25 -13.26 24.92
N ASN A 447 3.14 -13.93 24.57
CA ASN A 447 3.13 -15.33 24.10
C ASN A 447 3.07 -15.47 22.57
N ALA A 448 3.26 -14.38 21.83
CA ALA A 448 3.25 -14.44 20.39
C ALA A 448 4.53 -15.04 19.83
N TYR A 449 4.41 -15.67 18.65
CA TYR A 449 5.54 -16.23 17.93
C TYR A 449 5.40 -16.02 16.42
N VAL A 450 6.53 -16.10 15.74
CA VAL A 450 6.60 -16.10 14.27
C VAL A 450 6.93 -17.50 13.80
N GLU A 451 6.12 -18.08 12.92
CA GLU A 451 6.37 -19.41 12.37
C GLU A 451 7.58 -19.41 11.45
N THR A 452 7.62 -18.51 10.47
CA THR A 452 8.77 -18.34 9.57
C THR A 452 9.14 -16.86 9.46
N ALA A 453 10.38 -16.54 9.78
CA ALA A 453 10.96 -15.21 9.61
C ALA A 453 12.00 -15.21 8.47
N TYR A 454 11.88 -14.22 7.57
CA TYR A 454 12.88 -13.99 6.54
C TYR A 454 13.74 -12.78 6.95
N SER A 455 15.05 -12.97 6.97
CA SER A 455 16.02 -11.91 7.32
C SER A 455 16.85 -11.50 6.13
N ILE A 456 17.13 -10.20 6.04
CA ILE A 456 17.96 -9.63 4.97
C ILE A 456 19.45 -9.98 5.11
N GLY A 457 19.92 -10.39 6.29
CA GLY A 457 21.33 -10.69 6.53
C GLY A 457 21.65 -10.95 7.99
N GLU A 458 22.92 -11.27 8.28
CA GLU A 458 23.42 -11.82 9.55
C GLU A 458 23.00 -11.04 10.80
N LYS A 459 23.12 -9.69 10.81
CA LYS A 459 22.72 -8.88 11.98
C LYS A 459 21.24 -8.99 12.30
N THR A 460 20.41 -9.15 11.27
CA THR A 460 18.95 -9.32 11.41
C THR A 460 18.63 -10.74 11.87
N THR A 461 19.34 -11.74 11.35
CA THR A 461 19.24 -13.14 11.80
C THR A 461 19.59 -13.26 13.28
N ALA A 462 20.73 -12.71 13.71
CA ALA A 462 21.15 -12.74 15.12
C ALA A 462 20.14 -12.07 16.07
N ALA A 463 19.47 -11.02 15.62
CA ALA A 463 18.38 -10.40 16.39
C ALA A 463 17.16 -11.34 16.47
N LEU A 464 16.78 -12.01 15.39
CA LEU A 464 15.65 -12.95 15.36
C LEU A 464 15.86 -14.16 16.27
N GLU A 465 17.10 -14.65 16.40
CA GLU A 465 17.47 -15.77 17.29
C GLU A 465 17.23 -15.46 18.77
N GLN A 466 17.09 -14.18 19.16
CA GLN A 466 16.78 -13.79 20.54
C GLN A 466 15.28 -13.78 20.84
N HIS A 467 14.44 -14.06 19.83
CA HIS A 467 12.99 -13.98 19.94
C HIS A 467 12.32 -15.33 19.63
N ASN A 468 11.02 -15.43 19.87
CA ASN A 468 10.23 -16.65 19.66
C ASN A 468 9.91 -16.83 18.15
N VAL A 469 10.88 -17.33 17.39
CA VAL A 469 10.78 -17.64 15.95
C VAL A 469 11.08 -19.13 15.76
N ARG A 470 10.21 -19.83 15.03
CA ARG A 470 10.41 -21.28 14.80
C ARG A 470 11.38 -21.59 13.67
N GLU A 471 11.30 -20.84 12.60
CA GLU A 471 12.17 -20.98 11.43
C GLU A 471 12.70 -19.64 10.98
N ILE A 472 14.01 -19.54 10.80
CA ILE A 472 14.66 -18.32 10.28
C ILE A 472 15.33 -18.65 8.96
N LEU A 473 14.97 -17.91 7.91
CA LEU A 473 15.52 -18.04 6.55
C LEU A 473 16.24 -16.75 6.17
N GLN A 474 17.56 -16.80 6.11
CA GLN A 474 18.38 -15.67 5.72
C GLN A 474 18.51 -15.57 4.20
N ALA A 475 18.41 -14.37 3.66
CA ALA A 475 18.74 -14.10 2.26
C ALA A 475 20.23 -14.34 1.98
N ASP A 476 20.53 -14.76 0.76
CA ASP A 476 21.90 -15.12 0.36
C ASP A 476 22.78 -13.88 0.17
N ASP A 477 22.17 -12.70 -0.01
CA ASP A 477 22.81 -11.38 -0.08
C ASP A 477 21.90 -10.35 0.64
N SER A 478 22.51 -9.27 1.15
CA SER A 478 21.80 -8.17 1.85
C SER A 478 21.10 -7.21 0.89
N SER A 479 20.32 -7.75 -0.06
CA SER A 479 19.51 -6.99 -1.02
C SER A 479 18.02 -7.37 -0.93
N TYR A 480 17.14 -6.48 -1.40
CA TYR A 480 15.71 -6.79 -1.47
C TYR A 480 15.42 -7.88 -2.51
N GLU A 481 16.21 -7.94 -3.57
CA GLU A 481 16.12 -8.96 -4.62
C GLU A 481 16.36 -10.36 -4.01
N ALA A 482 17.50 -10.57 -3.34
CA ALA A 482 17.82 -11.83 -2.71
C ALA A 482 16.81 -12.23 -1.62
N LEU A 483 16.28 -11.24 -0.89
CA LEU A 483 15.23 -11.48 0.10
C LEU A 483 13.90 -11.93 -0.55
N VAL A 484 13.50 -11.31 -1.65
CA VAL A 484 12.32 -11.71 -2.43
C VAL A 484 12.50 -13.09 -3.05
N ASP A 485 13.69 -13.40 -3.57
CA ASP A 485 14.02 -14.72 -4.10
C ASP A 485 13.90 -15.77 -3.00
N LYS A 486 14.48 -15.53 -1.82
CA LYS A 486 14.40 -16.44 -0.68
C LYS A 486 12.97 -16.73 -0.25
N ILE A 487 12.10 -15.71 -0.26
CA ILE A 487 10.68 -15.84 0.04
C ILE A 487 9.97 -16.67 -1.04
N SER A 488 10.28 -16.42 -2.32
CA SER A 488 9.60 -17.05 -3.45
C SER A 488 9.96 -18.52 -3.64
N TYR A 489 11.19 -18.92 -3.29
CA TYR A 489 11.68 -20.30 -3.49
C TYR A 489 11.35 -21.27 -2.34
N LYS A 490 10.75 -20.82 -1.24
CA LYS A 490 10.41 -21.72 -0.11
C LYS A 490 9.54 -22.90 -0.53
N ASP A 491 8.65 -22.73 -1.50
CA ASP A 491 7.71 -23.78 -1.93
C ASP A 491 8.21 -24.61 -3.11
N ALA A 492 9.35 -24.26 -3.73
CA ALA A 492 9.92 -25.03 -4.83
C ALA A 492 10.54 -26.39 -4.40
N PHE A 493 10.64 -26.66 -3.10
CA PHE A 493 11.23 -27.89 -2.54
C PHE A 493 10.27 -28.71 -1.66
N LYS A 494 8.96 -28.45 -1.77
CA LYS A 494 7.91 -29.20 -1.03
C LYS A 494 7.12 -30.17 -1.92
N ASP A 495 7.73 -30.71 -2.98
CA ASP A 495 7.21 -31.84 -3.75
C ASP A 495 7.89 -33.14 -3.33
#